data_7b8a91ab61435eee52f1648be426190a
#
_entry.id   7b8a91ab61435eee52f1648be426190a
#
_cell.length_a   1.000
_cell.length_b   1.000
_cell.length_c   1.000
_cell.angle_alpha   90.00
_cell.angle_beta   90.00
_cell.angle_gamma   90.00
#
_symmetry.space_group_name_H-M   'P 1'
#
loop_
_entity.id
_entity.type
_entity.pdbx_description
1 polymer ?
#
loop_
_entity_poly.entity_id
_entity_poly.type
_entity_poly.pdbx_seq_one_letter_code
_entity_poly.pdbx_strand_id
1 'polypeptide(L)'
;MTYRKLQELPSQSLPREKLLRQGRHSLSNAELLAIFLRMGIKGKNVLDMSSDLIQSAGSLDALAHMEAAEIANICKGIGMAKAATLSAAFELGARALRETLSRQPIQTPEDVYDYLTTAMRWKEKETVLVLLLDTKCRLIKPVEISIGTLNESIAHPRDILRPTVIHNAYGFILAHNHPSGNPAPSRT
;
A
#
# COMPACT_ATOMS: atom_id res chain seq x y z
N MET A 1 -23.72 5.35 -24.22
CA MET A 1 -22.90 4.13 -24.29
C MET A 1 -23.78 2.94 -23.97
N THR A 2 -23.85 1.95 -24.84
CA THR A 2 -24.71 0.79 -24.67
C THR A 2 -24.10 -0.15 -23.65
N TYR A 3 -24.85 -0.43 -22.57
CA TYR A 3 -24.45 -1.40 -21.53
C TYR A 3 -24.21 -2.78 -22.15
N ARG A 4 -22.98 -3.27 -22.16
CA ARG A 4 -22.66 -4.65 -22.53
C ARG A 4 -22.58 -5.49 -21.26
N LYS A 5 -23.38 -6.55 -21.18
CA LYS A 5 -23.25 -7.55 -20.12
C LYS A 5 -21.89 -8.26 -20.28
N LEU A 6 -21.24 -8.59 -19.17
CA LEU A 6 -19.96 -9.33 -19.19
C LEU A 6 -20.09 -10.67 -19.97
N GLN A 7 -21.28 -11.29 -19.94
CA GLN A 7 -21.62 -12.51 -20.66
C GLN A 7 -21.67 -12.36 -22.19
N GLU A 8 -21.68 -11.13 -22.71
CA GLU A 8 -21.65 -10.83 -24.14
C GLU A 8 -20.21 -10.66 -24.67
N LEU A 9 -19.21 -10.67 -23.77
CA LEU A 9 -17.81 -10.71 -24.16
C LEU A 9 -17.42 -12.15 -24.52
N PRO A 10 -16.54 -12.35 -25.53
CA PRO A 10 -15.98 -13.66 -25.80
C PRO A 10 -15.40 -14.24 -24.50
N SER A 11 -15.68 -15.50 -24.21
CA SER A 11 -15.23 -16.16 -22.96
C SER A 11 -13.72 -15.97 -22.71
N GLN A 12 -12.95 -15.91 -23.81
CA GLN A 12 -11.49 -15.67 -23.77
C GLN A 12 -11.07 -14.29 -23.27
N SER A 13 -11.98 -13.32 -23.29
CA SER A 13 -11.75 -11.92 -22.86
C SER A 13 -12.21 -11.66 -21.43
N LEU A 14 -12.75 -12.67 -20.76
CA LEU A 14 -13.15 -12.53 -19.35
C LEU A 14 -11.88 -12.49 -18.47
N PRO A 15 -11.79 -11.60 -17.46
CA PRO A 15 -10.58 -11.37 -16.69
C PRO A 15 -9.98 -12.66 -16.04
N ARG A 16 -10.83 -13.55 -15.55
CA ARG A 16 -10.36 -14.83 -14.94
C ARG A 16 -9.75 -15.77 -15.96
N GLU A 17 -10.42 -15.94 -17.09
CA GLU A 17 -9.98 -16.79 -18.19
C GLU A 17 -8.70 -16.23 -18.81
N LYS A 18 -8.61 -14.91 -18.96
CA LYS A 18 -7.41 -14.21 -19.43
C LYS A 18 -6.25 -14.42 -18.44
N LEU A 19 -6.49 -14.29 -17.13
CA LEU A 19 -5.48 -14.56 -16.11
C LEU A 19 -4.93 -15.97 -16.18
N LEU A 20 -5.80 -16.98 -16.31
CA LEU A 20 -5.42 -18.39 -16.37
C LEU A 20 -4.65 -18.75 -17.63
N ARG A 21 -4.96 -18.13 -18.77
CA ARG A 21 -4.37 -18.45 -20.07
C ARG A 21 -3.10 -17.65 -20.36
N GLN A 22 -3.06 -16.38 -19.97
CA GLN A 22 -2.01 -15.44 -20.37
C GLN A 22 -1.17 -14.94 -19.18
N GLY A 23 -1.55 -15.33 -17.95
CA GLY A 23 -0.86 -14.93 -16.73
C GLY A 23 -1.27 -13.54 -16.25
N ARG A 24 -0.91 -13.26 -15.00
CA ARG A 24 -1.32 -12.03 -14.28
C ARG A 24 -0.83 -10.74 -14.92
N HIS A 25 0.31 -10.76 -15.58
CA HIS A 25 0.93 -9.58 -16.19
C HIS A 25 0.23 -9.08 -17.45
N SER A 26 -0.68 -9.89 -18.04
CA SER A 26 -1.46 -9.50 -19.20
C SER A 26 -2.70 -8.67 -18.86
N LEU A 27 -3.09 -8.62 -17.58
CA LEU A 27 -4.31 -7.94 -17.16
C LEU A 27 -4.04 -6.46 -16.82
N SER A 28 -4.99 -5.61 -17.20
CA SER A 28 -5.04 -4.23 -16.71
C SER A 28 -5.44 -4.17 -15.23
N ASN A 29 -5.19 -3.04 -14.57
CA ASN A 29 -5.61 -2.82 -13.18
C ASN A 29 -7.12 -3.01 -12.99
N ALA A 30 -7.93 -2.53 -13.95
CA ALA A 30 -9.38 -2.71 -13.92
C ALA A 30 -9.80 -4.18 -14.03
N GLU A 31 -9.12 -4.96 -14.87
CA GLU A 31 -9.36 -6.41 -15.00
C GLU A 31 -8.98 -7.16 -13.71
N LEU A 32 -7.87 -6.80 -13.07
CA LEU A 32 -7.47 -7.38 -11.78
C LEU A 32 -8.50 -7.07 -10.70
N LEU A 33 -8.93 -5.80 -10.57
CA LEU A 33 -9.98 -5.42 -9.62
C LEU A 33 -11.31 -6.13 -9.91
N ALA A 34 -11.67 -6.30 -11.18
CA ALA A 34 -12.89 -7.00 -11.57
C ALA A 34 -12.93 -8.47 -11.07
N ILE A 35 -11.78 -9.12 -10.96
CA ILE A 35 -11.67 -10.49 -10.40
C ILE A 35 -12.08 -10.49 -8.92
N PHE A 36 -11.65 -9.51 -8.14
CA PHE A 36 -12.01 -9.37 -6.71
C PHE A 36 -13.47 -8.95 -6.53
N LEU A 37 -13.93 -8.00 -7.32
CA LEU A 37 -15.30 -7.46 -7.24
C LEU A 37 -16.36 -8.45 -7.71
N ARG A 38 -15.99 -9.42 -8.55
CA ARG A 38 -16.80 -10.53 -9.07
C ARG A 38 -17.98 -10.12 -9.94
N MET A 39 -18.82 -9.22 -9.47
CA MET A 39 -20.06 -8.80 -10.15
C MET A 39 -20.21 -7.29 -10.11
N GLY A 40 -20.72 -6.75 -11.23
CA GLY A 40 -21.17 -5.37 -11.31
C GLY A 40 -22.51 -5.14 -10.60
N ILE A 41 -23.20 -4.11 -11.02
CA ILE A 41 -24.56 -3.76 -10.58
C ILE A 41 -25.49 -3.64 -11.77
N LYS A 42 -26.79 -3.51 -11.53
CA LYS A 42 -27.78 -3.28 -12.61
C LYS A 42 -27.37 -2.05 -13.43
N GLY A 43 -27.16 -2.23 -14.71
CA GLY A 43 -26.78 -1.16 -15.65
C GLY A 43 -25.27 -0.89 -15.75
N LYS A 44 -24.39 -1.61 -15.00
CA LYS A 44 -22.95 -1.42 -15.05
C LYS A 44 -22.22 -2.73 -14.83
N ASN A 45 -21.41 -3.17 -15.79
CA ASN A 45 -20.62 -4.38 -15.63
C ASN A 45 -19.47 -4.17 -14.66
N VAL A 46 -18.80 -5.25 -14.26
CA VAL A 46 -17.74 -5.19 -13.24
C VAL A 46 -16.46 -4.52 -13.75
N LEU A 47 -16.18 -4.56 -15.06
CA LEU A 47 -15.01 -3.88 -15.64
C LEU A 47 -15.18 -2.37 -15.61
N ASP A 48 -16.36 -1.88 -16.04
CA ASP A 48 -16.69 -0.46 -15.99
C ASP A 48 -16.68 0.03 -14.52
N MET A 49 -17.25 -0.76 -13.62
CA MET A 49 -17.24 -0.44 -12.18
C MET A 49 -15.82 -0.39 -11.60
N SER A 50 -14.93 -1.27 -12.05
CA SER A 50 -13.51 -1.29 -11.63
C SER A 50 -12.75 -0.07 -12.15
N SER A 51 -13.01 0.31 -13.41
CA SER A 51 -12.42 1.50 -14.02
C SER A 51 -12.86 2.77 -13.31
N ASP A 52 -14.14 2.90 -13.03
CA ASP A 52 -14.68 4.06 -12.31
C ASP A 52 -14.16 4.14 -10.88
N LEU A 53 -13.96 2.99 -10.21
CA LEU A 53 -13.40 2.96 -8.88
C LEU A 53 -11.97 3.54 -8.86
N ILE A 54 -11.11 3.14 -9.82
CA ILE A 54 -9.76 3.70 -9.96
C ILE A 54 -9.83 5.20 -10.27
N GLN A 55 -10.71 5.59 -11.19
CA GLN A 55 -10.87 7.00 -11.58
C GLN A 55 -11.34 7.86 -10.40
N SER A 56 -12.30 7.37 -9.61
CA SER A 56 -12.81 8.07 -8.42
C SER A 56 -11.76 8.21 -7.33
N ALA A 57 -10.87 7.23 -7.17
CA ALA A 57 -9.74 7.29 -6.25
C ALA A 57 -8.56 8.14 -6.78
N GLY A 58 -8.56 8.47 -8.07
CA GLY A 58 -7.48 9.19 -8.75
C GLY A 58 -6.37 8.28 -9.27
N SER A 59 -6.00 7.23 -8.55
CA SER A 59 -5.00 6.24 -8.97
C SER A 59 -5.21 4.90 -8.27
N LEU A 60 -4.55 3.84 -8.76
CA LEU A 60 -4.53 2.54 -8.06
C LEU A 60 -3.80 2.65 -6.72
N ASP A 61 -2.75 3.44 -6.66
CA ASP A 61 -1.96 3.69 -5.46
C ASP A 61 -2.80 4.41 -4.38
N ALA A 62 -3.52 5.47 -4.75
CA ALA A 62 -4.45 6.15 -3.84
C ALA A 62 -5.54 5.19 -3.33
N LEU A 63 -6.13 4.38 -4.24
CA LEU A 63 -7.14 3.38 -3.87
C LEU A 63 -6.60 2.35 -2.86
N ALA A 64 -5.35 1.93 -3.04
CA ALA A 64 -4.73 0.92 -2.17
C ALA A 64 -4.51 1.41 -0.73
N HIS A 65 -4.48 2.73 -0.52
CA HIS A 65 -4.25 3.34 0.79
C HIS A 65 -5.52 3.90 1.45
N MET A 66 -6.66 3.82 0.76
CA MET A 66 -7.95 4.20 1.33
C MET A 66 -8.41 3.20 2.38
N GLU A 67 -9.04 3.71 3.43
CA GLU A 67 -9.75 2.87 4.38
C GLU A 67 -10.97 2.18 3.73
N ALA A 68 -11.32 0.98 4.21
CA ALA A 68 -12.45 0.23 3.64
C ALA A 68 -13.77 1.03 3.62
N ALA A 69 -13.99 1.89 4.61
CA ALA A 69 -15.15 2.77 4.68
C ALA A 69 -15.17 3.82 3.57
N GLU A 70 -14.01 4.36 3.21
CA GLU A 70 -13.87 5.32 2.11
C GLU A 70 -14.08 4.63 0.77
N ILE A 71 -13.45 3.47 0.55
CA ILE A 71 -13.65 2.65 -0.66
C ILE A 71 -15.13 2.33 -0.88
N ALA A 72 -15.87 2.02 0.20
CA ALA A 72 -17.29 1.69 0.13
C ALA A 72 -18.16 2.88 -0.32
N ASN A 73 -17.71 4.11 -0.10
CA ASN A 73 -18.48 5.33 -0.35
C ASN A 73 -18.12 6.05 -1.65
N ILE A 74 -16.93 5.79 -2.22
CA ILE A 74 -16.47 6.60 -3.37
C ILE A 74 -17.09 6.15 -4.71
N CYS A 75 -17.60 4.91 -4.80
CA CYS A 75 -18.15 4.39 -6.06
C CYS A 75 -19.44 3.59 -5.84
N LYS A 76 -20.49 3.91 -6.61
CA LYS A 76 -21.75 3.17 -6.54
C LYS A 76 -21.57 1.70 -6.91
N GLY A 77 -22.05 0.81 -6.03
CA GLY A 77 -22.00 -0.65 -6.20
C GLY A 77 -20.81 -1.30 -5.48
N ILE A 78 -19.98 -0.51 -4.84
CA ILE A 78 -18.96 -0.99 -3.90
C ILE A 78 -19.56 -0.86 -2.51
N GLY A 79 -20.10 -1.95 -1.98
CA GLY A 79 -20.51 -1.99 -0.57
C GLY A 79 -19.37 -2.45 0.34
N MET A 80 -19.59 -2.41 1.66
CA MET A 80 -18.57 -2.73 2.66
C MET A 80 -17.88 -4.08 2.44
N ALA A 81 -18.60 -5.12 2.02
CA ALA A 81 -18.01 -6.43 1.75
C ALA A 81 -16.98 -6.41 0.60
N LYS A 82 -17.27 -5.69 -0.49
CA LYS A 82 -16.33 -5.53 -1.60
C LYS A 82 -15.15 -4.66 -1.20
N ALA A 83 -15.39 -3.58 -0.48
CA ALA A 83 -14.37 -2.68 0.04
C ALA A 83 -13.40 -3.42 0.97
N ALA A 84 -13.91 -4.20 1.91
CA ALA A 84 -13.10 -5.04 2.80
C ALA A 84 -12.24 -6.06 2.03
N THR A 85 -12.81 -6.67 0.98
CA THR A 85 -12.07 -7.61 0.14
C THR A 85 -10.90 -6.93 -0.57
N LEU A 86 -11.10 -5.72 -1.11
CA LEU A 86 -10.04 -4.95 -1.77
C LEU A 86 -8.97 -4.49 -0.77
N SER A 87 -9.38 -3.93 0.37
CA SER A 87 -8.47 -3.49 1.43
C SER A 87 -7.58 -4.66 1.91
N ALA A 88 -8.18 -5.84 2.15
CA ALA A 88 -7.43 -7.03 2.53
C ALA A 88 -6.45 -7.49 1.43
N ALA A 89 -6.84 -7.41 0.16
CA ALA A 89 -5.97 -7.79 -0.96
C ALA A 89 -4.78 -6.84 -1.10
N PHE A 90 -4.99 -5.53 -0.95
CA PHE A 90 -3.92 -4.53 -0.97
C PHE A 90 -2.96 -4.73 0.21
N GLU A 91 -3.47 -4.95 1.41
CA GLU A 91 -2.63 -5.20 2.59
C GLU A 91 -1.81 -6.48 2.45
N LEU A 92 -2.38 -7.57 1.92
CA LEU A 92 -1.63 -8.79 1.64
C LEU A 92 -0.50 -8.56 0.63
N GLY A 93 -0.76 -7.79 -0.44
CA GLY A 93 0.25 -7.40 -1.41
C GLY A 93 1.38 -6.58 -0.77
N ALA A 94 1.04 -5.61 0.05
CA ALA A 94 1.99 -4.79 0.78
C ALA A 94 2.83 -5.61 1.78
N ARG A 95 2.24 -6.57 2.48
CA ARG A 95 2.98 -7.50 3.37
C ARG A 95 3.96 -8.38 2.59
N ALA A 96 3.53 -8.95 1.47
CA ALA A 96 4.39 -9.78 0.62
C ALA A 96 5.59 -8.98 0.09
N LEU A 97 5.37 -7.73 -0.32
CA LEU A 97 6.45 -6.84 -0.76
C LEU A 97 7.41 -6.51 0.40
N ARG A 98 6.88 -6.13 1.57
CA ARG A 98 7.70 -5.86 2.76
C ARG A 98 8.54 -7.06 3.18
N GLU A 99 7.96 -8.27 3.13
CA GLU A 99 8.71 -9.50 3.43
C GLU A 99 9.84 -9.75 2.43
N THR A 100 9.62 -9.46 1.16
CA THR A 100 10.67 -9.57 0.13
C THR A 100 11.77 -8.55 0.37
N LEU A 101 11.43 -7.29 0.63
CA LEU A 101 12.39 -6.21 0.88
C LEU A 101 13.19 -6.44 2.18
N SER A 102 12.54 -6.95 3.23
CA SER A 102 13.23 -7.22 4.52
C SER A 102 14.29 -8.32 4.44
N ARG A 103 14.23 -9.20 3.44
CA ARG A 103 15.24 -10.25 3.22
C ARG A 103 16.48 -9.76 2.50
N GLN A 104 16.40 -8.60 1.83
CA GLN A 104 17.53 -8.01 1.12
C GLN A 104 18.35 -7.15 2.08
N PRO A 105 19.69 -7.10 1.93
CA PRO A 105 20.50 -6.17 2.72
C PRO A 105 20.18 -4.74 2.29
N ILE A 106 20.05 -3.86 3.27
CA ILE A 106 19.92 -2.41 3.06
C ILE A 106 21.33 -1.84 2.93
N GLN A 107 21.74 -1.50 1.72
CA GLN A 107 23.10 -1.05 1.42
C GLN A 107 23.15 0.38 0.90
N THR A 108 22.03 0.87 0.33
CA THR A 108 21.94 2.18 -0.28
C THR A 108 20.78 2.98 0.32
N PRO A 109 20.79 4.32 0.22
CA PRO A 109 19.64 5.13 0.58
C PRO A 109 18.37 4.76 -0.19
N GLU A 110 18.49 4.30 -1.43
CA GLU A 110 17.40 3.84 -2.28
C GLU A 110 16.71 2.61 -1.70
N ASP A 111 17.47 1.65 -1.16
CA ASP A 111 16.90 0.47 -0.49
C ASP A 111 16.04 0.87 0.72
N VAL A 112 16.49 1.90 1.47
CA VAL A 112 15.74 2.48 2.58
C VAL A 112 14.46 3.14 2.08
N TYR A 113 14.56 3.94 1.01
CA TYR A 113 13.44 4.64 0.40
C TYR A 113 12.37 3.66 -0.08
N ASP A 114 12.74 2.61 -0.79
CA ASP A 114 11.84 1.58 -1.31
C ASP A 114 11.09 0.88 -0.17
N TYR A 115 11.80 0.56 0.92
CA TYR A 115 11.17 0.00 2.10
C TYR A 115 10.20 0.98 2.77
N LEU A 116 10.63 2.23 2.97
CA LEU A 116 9.86 3.25 3.68
C LEU A 116 8.66 3.76 2.89
N THR A 117 8.73 3.78 1.57
CA THR A 117 7.61 4.18 0.70
C THR A 117 6.38 3.32 0.99
N THR A 118 6.56 2.01 1.23
CA THR A 118 5.45 1.12 1.58
C THR A 118 4.95 1.28 3.01
N ALA A 119 5.76 1.84 3.91
CA ALA A 119 5.47 1.91 5.34
C ALA A 119 5.00 3.30 5.81
N MET A 120 5.44 4.38 5.15
CA MET A 120 5.31 5.73 5.67
C MET A 120 4.65 6.73 4.71
N ARG A 121 4.56 6.44 3.40
CA ARG A 121 4.09 7.40 2.39
C ARG A 121 2.73 8.04 2.70
N TRP A 122 1.82 7.26 3.32
CA TRP A 122 0.43 7.66 3.57
C TRP A 122 0.15 8.00 5.03
N LYS A 123 1.19 8.10 5.85
CA LYS A 123 1.00 8.53 7.23
C LYS A 123 0.70 10.03 7.27
N GLU A 124 -0.46 10.37 7.80
CA GLU A 124 -0.94 11.75 7.95
C GLU A 124 -0.20 12.53 9.04
N LYS A 125 0.48 11.82 9.95
CA LYS A 125 1.26 12.40 11.05
C LYS A 125 2.73 12.15 10.82
N GLU A 126 3.54 13.11 11.24
CA GLU A 126 4.98 12.90 11.31
C GLU A 126 5.32 11.74 12.24
N THR A 127 6.01 10.77 11.73
CA THR A 127 6.34 9.54 12.42
C THR A 127 7.83 9.29 12.28
N VAL A 128 8.49 9.02 13.40
CA VAL A 128 9.90 8.60 13.41
C VAL A 128 9.97 7.09 13.51
N LEU A 129 10.71 6.48 12.61
CA LEU A 129 10.92 5.03 12.50
C LEU A 129 12.40 4.71 12.66
N VAL A 130 12.68 3.67 13.46
CA VAL A 130 14.01 3.07 13.58
C VAL A 130 13.99 1.73 12.89
N LEU A 131 14.81 1.57 11.85
CA LEU A 131 15.02 0.30 11.17
C LEU A 131 16.20 -0.40 11.85
N LEU A 132 15.93 -1.50 12.54
CA LEU A 132 16.95 -2.29 13.22
C LEU A 132 17.57 -3.28 12.24
N LEU A 133 18.92 -3.31 12.17
CA LEU A 133 19.65 -4.10 11.19
C LEU A 133 20.51 -5.18 11.88
N ASP A 134 20.64 -6.34 11.22
CA ASP A 134 21.57 -7.39 11.58
C ASP A 134 23.00 -7.10 11.05
N THR A 135 23.96 -7.97 11.37
CA THR A 135 25.37 -7.89 10.93
C THR A 135 25.55 -7.98 9.41
N LYS A 136 24.52 -8.38 8.66
CA LYS A 136 24.48 -8.43 7.19
C LYS A 136 23.67 -7.28 6.61
N CYS A 137 23.41 -6.23 7.39
CA CYS A 137 22.56 -5.09 7.02
C CYS A 137 21.13 -5.46 6.60
N ARG A 138 20.60 -6.59 7.05
CA ARG A 138 19.20 -6.98 6.77
C ARG A 138 18.31 -6.47 7.89
N LEU A 139 17.10 -6.10 7.52
CA LEU A 139 16.11 -5.59 8.47
C LEU A 139 15.67 -6.69 9.44
N ILE A 140 15.93 -6.47 10.74
CA ILE A 140 15.40 -7.28 11.84
C ILE A 140 13.96 -6.87 12.09
N LYS A 141 13.72 -5.56 12.28
CA LYS A 141 12.41 -5.02 12.63
C LYS A 141 12.36 -3.50 12.45
N PRO A 142 11.27 -2.93 11.92
CA PRO A 142 10.97 -1.51 12.07
C PRO A 142 10.36 -1.26 13.45
N VAL A 143 10.75 -0.17 14.11
CA VAL A 143 10.21 0.26 15.39
C VAL A 143 9.78 1.72 15.28
N GLU A 144 8.51 1.98 15.52
CA GLU A 144 7.97 3.33 15.60
C GLU A 144 8.31 3.93 16.96
N ILE A 145 9.02 5.06 16.97
CA ILE A 145 9.55 5.68 18.19
C ILE A 145 8.63 6.78 18.67
N SER A 146 8.18 7.65 17.78
CA SER A 146 7.26 8.72 18.12
C SER A 146 6.30 8.98 16.99
N ILE A 147 5.08 9.37 17.36
CA ILE A 147 4.09 9.96 16.48
C ILE A 147 4.03 11.43 16.89
N GLY A 148 4.50 12.32 16.02
CA GLY A 148 4.48 13.75 16.28
C GLY A 148 3.07 14.29 16.40
N THR A 149 2.93 15.42 17.09
CA THR A 149 1.84 16.37 16.84
C THR A 149 2.10 17.07 15.51
N LEU A 150 1.11 17.80 14.97
CA LEU A 150 1.20 18.44 13.64
C LEU A 150 2.47 19.28 13.37
N ASN A 151 3.23 19.63 14.39
CA ASN A 151 4.38 20.53 14.30
C ASN A 151 5.70 20.02 14.88
N GLU A 152 5.73 18.95 15.68
CA GLU A 152 6.97 18.47 16.31
C GLU A 152 6.95 16.97 16.60
N SER A 153 8.01 16.28 16.22
CA SER A 153 8.29 14.89 16.61
C SER A 153 9.53 14.88 17.49
N ILE A 154 9.37 14.57 18.79
CA ILE A 154 10.49 14.49 19.72
C ILE A 154 10.91 13.02 19.85
N ALA A 155 12.05 12.67 19.28
CA ALA A 155 12.69 11.37 19.47
C ALA A 155 13.89 11.51 20.44
N HIS A 156 13.76 11.02 21.67
CA HIS A 156 14.89 10.99 22.58
C HIS A 156 15.87 9.88 22.20
N PRO A 157 17.19 10.09 22.35
CA PRO A 157 18.21 9.07 22.06
C PRO A 157 17.94 7.73 22.75
N ARG A 158 17.43 7.74 23.99
CA ARG A 158 17.08 6.51 24.73
C ARG A 158 15.99 5.69 24.01
N ASP A 159 15.05 6.36 23.34
CA ASP A 159 13.92 5.69 22.67
C ASP A 159 14.38 5.04 21.37
N ILE A 160 15.45 5.56 20.76
CA ILE A 160 16.14 4.98 19.61
C ILE A 160 17.04 3.81 20.05
N LEU A 161 17.84 4.01 21.09
CA LEU A 161 18.84 3.03 21.52
C LEU A 161 18.22 1.82 22.25
N ARG A 162 17.14 2.04 23.00
CA ARG A 162 16.48 0.97 23.75
C ARG A 162 16.04 -0.21 22.86
N PRO A 163 15.27 -0.02 21.78
CA PRO A 163 14.91 -1.12 20.89
C PRO A 163 16.13 -1.74 20.21
N THR A 164 17.16 -0.96 19.89
CA THR A 164 18.40 -1.45 19.29
C THR A 164 19.07 -2.49 20.20
N VAL A 165 19.14 -2.20 21.49
CA VAL A 165 19.73 -3.12 22.50
C VAL A 165 18.80 -4.32 22.73
N ILE A 166 17.50 -4.11 22.92
CA ILE A 166 16.52 -5.19 23.19
C ILE A 166 16.52 -6.24 22.08
N HIS A 167 16.64 -5.81 20.83
CA HIS A 167 16.61 -6.70 19.67
C HIS A 167 17.99 -7.17 19.21
N ASN A 168 19.06 -6.89 19.99
CA ASN A 168 20.43 -7.23 19.63
C ASN A 168 20.80 -6.78 18.21
N ALA A 169 20.33 -5.60 17.80
CA ALA A 169 20.63 -5.08 16.49
C ALA A 169 22.10 -4.65 16.39
N TYR A 170 22.73 -4.96 15.27
CA TYR A 170 24.10 -4.53 14.97
C TYR A 170 24.17 -3.03 14.65
N GLY A 171 23.12 -2.52 14.00
CA GLY A 171 23.01 -1.12 13.66
C GLY A 171 21.55 -0.71 13.49
N PHE A 172 21.34 0.58 13.26
CA PHE A 172 20.02 1.11 12.98
C PHE A 172 20.08 2.24 11.95
N ILE A 173 18.95 2.45 11.26
CA ILE A 173 18.70 3.62 10.42
C ILE A 173 17.51 4.36 11.01
N LEU A 174 17.66 5.68 11.17
CA LEU A 174 16.60 6.57 11.61
C LEU A 174 15.97 7.22 10.38
N ALA A 175 14.67 7.16 10.31
CA ALA A 175 13.90 7.77 9.23
C ALA A 175 12.64 8.43 9.76
N HIS A 176 12.17 9.47 9.08
CA HIS A 176 10.89 10.10 9.36
C HIS A 176 10.22 10.56 8.06
N ASN A 177 8.92 10.72 8.09
CA ASN A 177 8.15 11.26 6.97
C ASN A 177 7.77 12.71 7.26
N HIS A 178 7.62 13.48 6.20
CA HIS A 178 7.00 14.80 6.22
C HIS A 178 5.63 14.72 5.51
N PRO A 179 4.51 14.74 6.23
CA PRO A 179 3.18 14.68 5.62
C PRO A 179 2.92 15.82 4.62
N SER A 180 3.59 16.96 4.78
CA SER A 180 3.55 18.08 3.85
C SER A 180 4.22 17.79 2.50
N GLY A 181 5.00 16.71 2.38
CA GLY A 181 5.82 16.40 1.21
C GLY A 181 7.07 17.28 1.05
N ASN A 182 7.29 18.25 1.93
CA ASN A 182 8.48 19.11 1.90
C ASN A 182 9.58 18.51 2.81
N PRO A 183 10.71 18.03 2.25
CA PRO A 183 11.79 17.42 3.05
C PRO A 183 12.66 18.44 3.82
N ALA A 184 12.44 19.75 3.63
CA ALA A 184 13.22 20.74 4.32
C ALA A 184 12.92 20.72 5.84
N PRO A 185 13.95 20.75 6.72
CA PRO A 185 13.73 20.81 8.15
C PRO A 185 13.02 22.12 8.53
N SER A 186 12.10 22.02 9.49
CA SER A 186 11.47 23.22 10.09
C SER A 186 12.55 24.04 10.79
N ARG A 187 12.52 25.36 10.62
CA ARG A 187 13.37 26.26 11.42
C ARG A 187 12.79 26.27 12.84
N THR A 188 13.50 25.69 13.77
CA THR A 188 13.31 25.91 15.22
C THR A 188 13.95 27.21 15.65
#